data_921a197196530b53fc4315d6f7dffb1e
#
_entry.id   921a197196530b53fc4315d6f7dffb1e
#
_cell.length_a   1.000
_cell.length_b   1.000
_cell.length_c   1.000
_cell.angle_alpha   90.00
_cell.angle_beta   90.00
_cell.angle_gamma   90.00
#
_symmetry.space_group_name_H-M   'P 1'
#
loop_
_entity.id
_entity.type
_entity.pdbx_description
1 polymer ?
#
loop_
_entity_poly.entity_id
_entity_poly.type
_entity_poly.pdbx_seq_one_letter_code
_entity_poly.pdbx_strand_id
1 'polypeptide(L)'
;MDEVREEMIKEYEEYLLDLANNNSKEIFTNGGIRHASVLMSVLLKNTKECANIFSEGFRPDIIQNPYLEELLKYTADKNKSLRILLESDKYIHEGPLEVILQERERRNADEGIIEVRVITKEDKEHIFKQLKCKQCNFAVFDNKMYRFEYDPKNYKAYGSFNHENNSQYLLKLFDAAFENGALIN
;
A
#
# COMPACT_ATOMS: atom_id res chain seq x y z
N MET A 1 -1.97 -30.93 -1.12
CA MET A 1 -1.73 -29.74 -1.98
C MET A 1 -1.93 -28.43 -1.22
N ASP A 2 -2.92 -28.33 -0.37
CA ASP A 2 -3.16 -27.09 0.41
C ASP A 2 -2.13 -26.90 1.52
N GLU A 3 -1.73 -27.94 2.22
CA GLU A 3 -0.68 -27.88 3.27
C GLU A 3 0.66 -27.36 2.71
N VAL A 4 1.09 -27.86 1.56
CA VAL A 4 2.34 -27.39 0.92
C VAL A 4 2.26 -25.91 0.53
N ARG A 5 1.08 -25.46 0.07
CA ARG A 5 0.88 -24.04 -0.25
C ARG A 5 0.88 -23.17 1.00
N GLU A 6 0.30 -23.63 2.10
CA GLU A 6 0.33 -22.91 3.38
C GLU A 6 1.76 -22.82 3.92
N GLU A 7 2.52 -23.90 3.84
CA GLU A 7 3.93 -23.90 4.24
C GLU A 7 4.77 -22.90 3.43
N MET A 8 4.61 -22.87 2.11
CA MET A 8 5.30 -21.91 1.24
C MET A 8 4.94 -20.44 1.58
N ILE A 9 3.69 -20.17 1.94
CA ILE A 9 3.27 -18.82 2.37
C ILE A 9 3.90 -18.45 3.69
N LYS A 10 3.99 -19.38 4.62
CA LYS A 10 4.64 -19.17 5.92
C LYS A 10 6.13 -18.93 5.77
N GLU A 11 6.83 -19.73 4.98
CA GLU A 11 8.25 -19.51 4.66
C GLU A 11 8.49 -18.14 4.02
N TYR A 12 7.58 -17.71 3.14
CA TYR A 12 7.65 -16.38 2.54
C TYR A 12 7.44 -15.27 3.58
N GLU A 13 6.51 -15.43 4.52
CA GLU A 13 6.32 -14.48 5.62
C GLU A 13 7.57 -14.40 6.50
N GLU A 14 8.14 -15.53 6.89
CA GLU A 14 9.37 -15.61 7.70
C GLU A 14 10.54 -14.91 6.98
N TYR A 15 10.72 -15.14 5.70
CA TYR A 15 11.72 -14.42 4.88
C TYR A 15 11.52 -12.91 4.90
N LEU A 16 10.29 -12.43 4.71
CA LEU A 16 9.98 -11.01 4.74
C LEU A 16 10.22 -10.39 6.12
N LEU A 17 9.87 -11.10 7.18
CA LEU A 17 10.12 -10.65 8.55
C LEU A 17 11.62 -10.55 8.84
N ASP A 18 12.42 -11.47 8.34
CA ASP A 18 13.89 -11.41 8.48
C ASP A 18 14.44 -10.17 7.76
N LEU A 19 14.03 -9.90 6.53
CA LEU A 19 14.41 -8.69 5.79
C LEU A 19 14.00 -7.41 6.52
N ALA A 20 12.80 -7.36 7.07
CA ALA A 20 12.29 -6.22 7.81
C ALA A 20 13.08 -5.99 9.11
N ASN A 21 13.29 -7.03 9.91
CA ASN A 21 14.03 -6.97 11.18
C ASN A 21 15.50 -6.53 10.99
N ASN A 22 16.12 -6.96 9.88
CA ASN A 22 17.49 -6.59 9.53
C ASN A 22 17.57 -5.25 8.80
N ASN A 23 16.44 -4.55 8.59
CA ASN A 23 16.38 -3.31 7.81
C ASN A 23 17.09 -3.46 6.45
N SER A 24 16.83 -4.58 5.76
CA SER A 24 17.54 -5.02 4.58
C SER A 24 17.26 -4.13 3.36
N LYS A 25 18.32 -3.90 2.56
CA LYS A 25 18.20 -3.24 1.23
C LYS A 25 17.90 -4.23 0.11
N GLU A 26 17.79 -5.50 0.43
CA GLU A 26 17.49 -6.53 -0.54
C GLU A 26 16.14 -6.26 -1.22
N ILE A 27 16.08 -6.57 -2.52
CA ILE A 27 14.84 -6.46 -3.28
C ILE A 27 14.10 -7.78 -3.18
N PHE A 28 12.94 -7.75 -2.53
CA PHE A 28 12.01 -8.86 -2.53
C PHE A 28 11.10 -8.81 -3.77
N THR A 29 10.53 -9.96 -4.11
CA THR A 29 9.50 -10.07 -5.15
C THR A 29 8.28 -10.81 -4.62
N ASN A 30 7.11 -10.53 -5.18
CA ASN A 30 5.93 -11.34 -4.97
C ASN A 30 5.21 -11.67 -6.28
N GLY A 31 4.56 -12.81 -6.31
CA GLY A 31 3.67 -13.23 -7.39
C GLY A 31 2.40 -13.87 -6.84
N GLY A 32 1.25 -13.32 -7.24
CA GLY A 32 -0.06 -13.79 -6.79
C GLY A 32 -0.59 -13.10 -5.52
N ILE A 33 -1.91 -13.16 -5.38
CA ILE A 33 -2.68 -12.42 -4.38
C ILE A 33 -2.29 -12.75 -2.92
N ARG A 34 -2.01 -14.02 -2.63
CA ARG A 34 -1.64 -14.46 -1.26
C ARG A 34 -0.30 -13.88 -0.83
N HIS A 35 0.72 -13.94 -1.70
CA HIS A 35 2.02 -13.31 -1.43
C HIS A 35 1.90 -11.79 -1.30
N ALA A 36 1.09 -11.14 -2.15
CA ALA A 36 0.82 -9.71 -2.06
C ALA A 36 0.18 -9.34 -0.72
N SER A 37 -0.78 -10.14 -0.24
CA SER A 37 -1.46 -9.93 1.04
C SER A 37 -0.49 -10.06 2.23
N VAL A 38 0.33 -11.09 2.26
CA VAL A 38 1.37 -11.27 3.30
C VAL A 38 2.37 -10.13 3.28
N LEU A 39 2.87 -9.76 2.10
CA LEU A 39 3.83 -8.68 1.96
C LEU A 39 3.28 -7.34 2.47
N MET A 40 2.06 -6.97 2.07
CA MET A 40 1.43 -5.74 2.54
C MET A 40 1.22 -5.73 4.06
N SER A 41 0.85 -6.88 4.63
CA SER A 41 0.75 -7.05 6.09
C SER A 41 2.09 -6.79 6.78
N VAL A 42 3.19 -7.37 6.29
CA VAL A 42 4.52 -7.18 6.88
C VAL A 42 5.00 -5.73 6.73
N LEU A 43 4.76 -5.08 5.59
CA LEU A 43 5.09 -3.66 5.40
C LEU A 43 4.34 -2.77 6.38
N LEU A 44 3.03 -2.95 6.55
CA LEU A 44 2.22 -2.18 7.50
C LEU A 44 2.64 -2.41 8.96
N LYS A 45 2.92 -3.65 9.36
CA LYS A 45 3.44 -3.98 10.71
C LYS A 45 4.72 -3.22 11.04
N ASN A 46 5.59 -3.04 10.04
CA ASN A 46 6.87 -2.38 10.21
C ASN A 46 6.83 -0.86 9.97
N THR A 47 5.68 -0.30 9.59
CA THR A 47 5.48 1.12 9.41
C THR A 47 5.23 1.81 10.75
N LYS A 48 6.02 2.85 11.02
CA LYS A 48 5.98 3.60 12.30
C LYS A 48 5.13 4.86 12.21
N GLU A 49 5.22 5.59 11.10
CA GLU A 49 4.66 6.94 10.97
C GLU A 49 3.62 7.05 9.87
N CYS A 50 3.96 6.70 8.63
CA CYS A 50 3.07 6.95 7.51
C CYS A 50 3.11 5.87 6.43
N ALA A 51 1.92 5.60 5.87
CA ALA A 51 1.73 4.79 4.68
C ALA A 51 1.07 5.63 3.57
N ASN A 52 1.64 5.56 2.36
CA ASN A 52 1.14 6.24 1.17
C ASN A 52 0.87 5.17 0.11
N ILE A 53 -0.38 5.03 -0.32
CA ILE A 53 -0.82 3.92 -1.18
C ILE A 53 -1.48 4.49 -2.42
N PHE A 54 -0.89 4.24 -3.60
CA PHE A 54 -1.52 4.46 -4.89
C PHE A 54 -2.09 3.15 -5.43
N SER A 55 -3.38 3.13 -5.75
CA SER A 55 -4.08 1.92 -6.16
C SER A 55 -5.15 2.21 -7.20
N GLU A 56 -5.37 1.27 -8.12
CA GLU A 56 -6.53 1.28 -9.04
C GLU A 56 -7.85 1.40 -8.27
N GLY A 57 -7.96 0.71 -7.14
CA GLY A 57 -9.10 0.76 -6.24
C GLY A 57 -8.91 -0.23 -5.09
N PHE A 58 -9.50 0.08 -3.95
CA PHE A 58 -9.48 -0.79 -2.76
C PHE A 58 -10.58 -1.85 -2.86
N ARG A 59 -10.49 -2.71 -3.85
CA ARG A 59 -11.50 -3.74 -4.12
C ARG A 59 -11.60 -4.72 -2.95
N PRO A 60 -12.82 -4.96 -2.41
CA PRO A 60 -13.01 -5.85 -1.25
C PRO A 60 -12.58 -7.29 -1.50
N ASP A 61 -12.68 -7.76 -2.75
CA ASP A 61 -12.29 -9.12 -3.14
C ASP A 61 -10.76 -9.32 -3.25
N ILE A 62 -9.99 -8.24 -3.32
CA ILE A 62 -8.52 -8.27 -3.43
C ILE A 62 -7.86 -8.08 -2.07
N ILE A 63 -8.40 -7.20 -1.23
CA ILE A 63 -7.85 -6.92 0.09
C ILE A 63 -8.30 -8.00 1.07
N GLN A 64 -7.53 -9.08 1.13
CA GLN A 64 -7.78 -10.26 1.96
C GLN A 64 -6.84 -10.31 3.16
N ASN A 65 -7.14 -11.15 4.13
CA ASN A 65 -6.24 -11.44 5.25
C ASN A 65 -4.95 -12.13 4.76
N PRO A 66 -3.78 -11.83 5.37
CA PRO A 66 -3.59 -10.96 6.54
C PRO A 66 -3.55 -9.45 6.26
N TYR A 67 -3.54 -9.01 4.99
CA TYR A 67 -3.46 -7.59 4.66
C TYR A 67 -4.62 -6.77 5.24
N LEU A 68 -5.85 -7.24 5.08
CA LEU A 68 -7.03 -6.55 5.58
C LEU A 68 -6.95 -6.31 7.11
N GLU A 69 -6.63 -7.36 7.84
CA GLU A 69 -6.52 -7.29 9.31
C GLU A 69 -5.47 -6.25 9.73
N GLU A 70 -4.31 -6.27 9.10
CA GLU A 70 -3.23 -5.36 9.46
C GLU A 70 -3.49 -3.92 9.01
N LEU A 71 -4.16 -3.74 7.88
CA LEU A 71 -4.60 -2.43 7.42
C LEU A 71 -5.59 -1.79 8.40
N LEU A 72 -6.54 -2.55 8.92
CA LEU A 72 -7.50 -2.06 9.91
C LEU A 72 -6.83 -1.73 11.25
N LYS A 73 -5.88 -2.56 11.71
CA LYS A 73 -5.07 -2.26 12.89
C LYS A 73 -4.24 -0.98 12.71
N TYR A 74 -3.60 -0.85 11.54
CA TYR A 74 -2.82 0.34 11.20
C TYR A 74 -3.68 1.59 11.21
N THR A 75 -4.87 1.51 10.62
CA THR A 75 -5.83 2.63 10.53
C THR A 75 -6.38 3.03 11.91
N ALA A 76 -6.55 2.09 12.82
CA ALA A 76 -7.01 2.36 14.18
C ALA A 76 -5.93 3.00 15.08
N ASP A 77 -4.66 2.93 14.70
CA ASP A 77 -3.56 3.57 15.45
C ASP A 77 -3.53 5.07 15.15
N LYS A 78 -3.96 5.85 16.14
CA LYS A 78 -4.11 7.32 16.03
C LYS A 78 -2.80 8.09 15.91
N ASN A 79 -1.66 7.45 16.12
CA ASN A 79 -0.34 8.07 15.92
C ASN A 79 0.17 7.92 14.48
N LYS A 80 -0.50 7.14 13.66
CA LYS A 80 -0.08 6.82 12.28
C LYS A 80 -0.93 7.56 11.26
N SER A 81 -0.29 7.95 10.17
CA SER A 81 -0.95 8.60 9.03
C SER A 81 -1.12 7.63 7.86
N LEU A 82 -2.26 7.72 7.17
CA LEU A 82 -2.57 6.95 5.99
C LEU A 82 -3.06 7.87 4.87
N ARG A 83 -2.36 7.90 3.76
CA ARG A 83 -2.80 8.60 2.56
C ARG A 83 -3.04 7.59 1.43
N ILE A 84 -4.22 7.66 0.84
CA ILE A 84 -4.63 6.77 -0.25
C ILE A 84 -4.98 7.61 -1.47
N LEU A 85 -4.36 7.31 -2.60
CA LEU A 85 -4.65 7.89 -3.90
C LEU A 85 -5.24 6.82 -4.80
N LEU A 86 -6.50 6.99 -5.21
CA LEU A 86 -7.26 6.01 -5.98
C LEU A 86 -7.39 6.45 -7.44
N GLU A 87 -7.37 5.51 -8.37
CA GLU A 87 -7.78 5.79 -9.75
C GLU A 87 -9.29 5.91 -9.91
N SER A 88 -10.08 5.32 -8.98
CA SER A 88 -11.54 5.33 -9.01
C SER A 88 -12.10 5.28 -7.59
N ASP A 89 -13.22 6.00 -7.41
CA ASP A 89 -14.03 6.04 -6.19
C ASP A 89 -15.08 4.93 -6.08
N LYS A 90 -15.08 4.00 -7.02
CA LYS A 90 -16.13 2.96 -7.16
C LYS A 90 -16.42 2.18 -5.87
N TYR A 91 -15.41 1.96 -5.02
CA TYR A 91 -15.53 1.11 -3.83
C TYR A 91 -15.44 1.88 -2.52
N ILE A 92 -15.67 3.20 -2.52
CA ILE A 92 -15.52 4.05 -1.32
C ILE A 92 -16.54 3.73 -0.21
N HIS A 93 -17.70 3.20 -0.57
CA HIS A 93 -18.74 2.81 0.38
C HIS A 93 -18.77 1.30 0.63
N GLU A 94 -17.68 0.60 0.30
CA GLU A 94 -17.60 -0.85 0.40
C GLU A 94 -16.30 -1.30 1.07
N GLY A 95 -16.42 -2.33 1.92
CA GLY A 95 -15.27 -3.03 2.47
C GLY A 95 -14.26 -2.16 3.24
N PRO A 96 -12.96 -2.27 2.95
CA PRO A 96 -11.95 -1.60 3.75
C PRO A 96 -12.02 -0.07 3.71
N LEU A 97 -12.37 0.53 2.57
CA LEU A 97 -12.43 1.99 2.42
C LEU A 97 -13.51 2.61 3.29
N GLU A 98 -14.67 1.98 3.38
CA GLU A 98 -15.75 2.45 4.26
C GLU A 98 -15.27 2.52 5.72
N VAL A 99 -14.59 1.48 6.21
CA VAL A 99 -14.06 1.44 7.58
C VAL A 99 -12.96 2.50 7.79
N ILE A 100 -12.07 2.68 6.81
CA ILE A 100 -11.01 3.69 6.85
C ILE A 100 -11.60 5.10 6.92
N LEU A 101 -12.63 5.40 6.13
CA LEU A 101 -13.29 6.70 6.14
C LEU A 101 -14.04 6.95 7.45
N GLN A 102 -14.71 5.94 8.01
CA GLN A 102 -15.32 6.04 9.34
C GLN A 102 -14.29 6.31 10.45
N GLU A 103 -13.12 5.69 10.37
CA GLU A 103 -12.04 5.93 11.34
C GLU A 103 -11.46 7.33 11.20
N ARG A 104 -11.36 7.87 9.97
CA ARG A 104 -10.97 9.27 9.73
C ARG A 104 -11.87 10.25 10.50
N GLU A 105 -13.19 10.03 10.48
CA GLU A 105 -14.17 10.91 11.15
C GLU A 105 -14.04 10.88 12.69
N ARG A 106 -13.42 9.86 13.24
CA ARG A 106 -13.18 9.69 14.68
C ARG A 106 -11.88 10.32 15.16
N ARG A 107 -11.05 10.85 14.24
CA ARG A 107 -9.75 11.42 14.58
C ARG A 107 -9.85 12.88 14.96
N ASN A 108 -8.99 13.28 15.92
CA ASN A 108 -8.80 14.66 16.33
C ASN A 108 -7.68 15.33 15.53
N ALA A 109 -7.58 16.65 15.61
CA ALA A 109 -6.63 17.44 14.83
C ALA A 109 -5.15 17.20 15.18
N ASP A 110 -4.86 16.66 16.36
CA ASP A 110 -3.52 16.32 16.86
C ASP A 110 -3.11 14.88 16.62
N GLU A 111 -3.99 14.09 16.02
CA GLU A 111 -3.73 12.69 15.65
C GLU A 111 -3.18 12.57 14.23
N GLY A 112 -2.63 11.41 13.88
CA GLY A 112 -2.19 11.12 12.51
C GLY A 112 -3.34 11.24 11.52
N ILE A 113 -3.07 11.76 10.34
CA ILE A 113 -4.08 12.00 9.31
C ILE A 113 -4.50 10.74 8.56
N ILE A 114 -5.78 10.64 8.22
CA ILE A 114 -6.27 9.71 7.19
C ILE A 114 -6.86 10.55 6.07
N GLU A 115 -6.34 10.39 4.88
CA GLU A 115 -6.81 11.13 3.71
C GLU A 115 -6.89 10.23 2.48
N VAL A 116 -8.03 10.28 1.80
CA VAL A 116 -8.29 9.49 0.58
C VAL A 116 -8.66 10.47 -0.54
N ARG A 117 -7.97 10.35 -1.66
CA ARG A 117 -8.22 11.18 -2.86
C ARG A 117 -8.36 10.35 -4.12
N VAL A 118 -9.05 10.88 -5.11
CA VAL A 118 -9.11 10.34 -6.47
C VAL A 118 -8.17 11.15 -7.35
N ILE A 119 -7.28 10.46 -8.04
CA ILE A 119 -6.27 11.06 -8.92
C ILE A 119 -6.90 11.73 -10.15
N THR A 120 -6.32 12.81 -10.63
CA THR A 120 -6.69 13.37 -11.93
C THR A 120 -6.20 12.48 -13.08
N LYS A 121 -6.83 12.61 -14.24
CA LYS A 121 -6.41 11.86 -15.43
C LYS A 121 -4.99 12.24 -15.87
N GLU A 122 -4.66 13.52 -15.83
CA GLU A 122 -3.36 14.05 -16.20
C GLU A 122 -2.25 13.49 -15.29
N ASP A 123 -2.46 13.51 -13.99
CA ASP A 123 -1.47 13.01 -13.01
C ASP A 123 -1.29 11.50 -13.13
N LYS A 124 -2.38 10.75 -13.38
CA LYS A 124 -2.29 9.31 -13.65
C LYS A 124 -1.44 9.01 -14.89
N GLU A 125 -1.70 9.70 -15.99
CA GLU A 125 -0.92 9.55 -17.23
C GLU A 125 0.55 9.94 -17.00
N HIS A 126 0.80 10.97 -16.18
CA HIS A 126 2.14 11.38 -15.81
C HIS A 126 2.87 10.29 -15.01
N ILE A 127 2.24 9.73 -13.96
CA ILE A 127 2.81 8.64 -13.16
C ILE A 127 3.17 7.45 -14.06
N PHE A 128 2.24 6.99 -14.89
CA PHE A 128 2.47 5.84 -15.76
C PHE A 128 3.60 6.07 -16.77
N LYS A 129 3.72 7.27 -17.30
CA LYS A 129 4.82 7.67 -18.18
C LYS A 129 6.17 7.67 -17.45
N GLN A 130 6.24 8.23 -16.24
CA GLN A 130 7.47 8.29 -15.43
C GLN A 130 7.93 6.88 -15.02
N LEU A 131 6.99 6.01 -14.64
CA LEU A 131 7.27 4.64 -14.24
C LEU A 131 7.36 3.65 -15.40
N LYS A 132 7.15 4.13 -16.65
CA LYS A 132 7.18 3.33 -17.88
C LYS A 132 6.26 2.10 -17.82
N CYS A 133 5.11 2.23 -17.16
CA CYS A 133 4.09 1.20 -17.06
C CYS A 133 2.79 1.63 -17.78
N LYS A 134 1.96 0.66 -18.14
CA LYS A 134 0.62 0.92 -18.66
C LYS A 134 -0.43 0.97 -17.55
N GLN A 135 -0.16 0.25 -16.49
CA GLN A 135 -0.93 0.17 -15.26
C GLN A 135 0.01 -0.29 -14.15
N CYS A 136 -0.05 0.32 -13.00
CA CYS A 136 0.72 -0.08 -11.85
C CYS A 136 0.05 0.41 -10.57
N ASN A 137 0.35 -0.27 -9.48
CA ASN A 137 0.06 0.21 -8.13
C ASN A 137 1.39 0.34 -7.39
N PHE A 138 1.46 1.20 -6.40
CA PHE A 138 2.61 1.26 -5.51
C PHE A 138 2.25 1.78 -4.13
N ALA A 139 3.09 1.47 -3.17
CA ALA A 139 2.98 1.98 -1.82
C ALA A 139 4.36 2.34 -1.28
N VAL A 140 4.42 3.40 -0.47
CA VAL A 140 5.62 3.88 0.22
C VAL A 140 5.31 4.01 1.70
N PHE A 141 6.22 3.48 2.53
CA PHE A 141 6.07 3.43 3.98
C PHE A 141 7.30 4.04 4.64
N ASP A 142 7.08 4.99 5.56
CA ASP A 142 8.14 5.70 6.30
C ASP A 142 9.29 6.23 5.43
N ASN A 143 9.00 6.62 4.18
CA ASN A 143 9.97 7.17 3.21
C ASN A 143 11.16 6.27 2.87
N LYS A 144 11.18 5.01 3.29
CA LYS A 144 12.29 4.07 3.08
C LYS A 144 11.87 2.69 2.58
N MET A 145 10.66 2.25 2.91
CA MET A 145 10.12 0.98 2.45
C MET A 145 9.17 1.25 1.28
N TYR A 146 9.15 0.36 0.30
CA TYR A 146 8.23 0.47 -0.82
C TYR A 146 7.84 -0.89 -1.38
N ARG A 147 6.69 -0.91 -2.06
CA ARG A 147 6.24 -1.97 -2.95
C ARG A 147 5.81 -1.33 -4.27
N PHE A 148 6.29 -1.85 -5.38
CA PHE A 148 5.89 -1.45 -6.73
C PHE A 148 5.31 -2.64 -7.49
N GLU A 149 4.01 -2.59 -7.78
CA GLU A 149 3.27 -3.62 -8.51
C GLU A 149 3.21 -3.24 -9.99
N TYR A 150 4.08 -3.87 -10.77
CA TYR A 150 4.23 -3.60 -12.20
C TYR A 150 3.28 -4.42 -13.08
N ASP A 151 2.66 -5.46 -12.53
CA ASP A 151 1.65 -6.30 -13.18
C ASP A 151 0.48 -6.54 -12.22
N PRO A 152 -0.45 -5.56 -12.08
CA PRO A 152 -1.57 -5.67 -11.15
C PRO A 152 -2.51 -6.84 -11.47
N LYS A 153 -2.60 -7.24 -12.73
CA LYS A 153 -3.45 -8.36 -13.16
C LYS A 153 -3.00 -9.69 -12.54
N ASN A 154 -1.69 -9.89 -12.38
CA ASN A 154 -1.10 -11.10 -11.82
C ASN A 154 -0.52 -10.87 -10.42
N TYR A 155 -0.76 -9.71 -9.81
CA TYR A 155 -0.25 -9.30 -8.50
C TYR A 155 1.27 -9.42 -8.37
N LYS A 156 2.01 -9.13 -9.48
CA LYS A 156 3.46 -9.17 -9.47
C LYS A 156 4.03 -7.83 -9.05
N ALA A 157 4.88 -7.87 -8.06
CA ALA A 157 5.53 -6.69 -7.53
C ALA A 157 6.96 -6.99 -7.07
N TYR A 158 7.70 -5.91 -6.86
CA TYR A 158 8.96 -5.92 -6.13
C TYR A 158 9.01 -4.74 -5.16
N GLY A 159 9.92 -4.79 -4.21
CA GLY A 159 10.12 -3.73 -3.23
C GLY A 159 11.28 -4.00 -2.31
N SER A 160 11.42 -3.17 -1.28
CA SER A 160 12.47 -3.30 -0.27
C SER A 160 12.02 -2.69 1.05
N PHE A 161 12.58 -3.19 2.16
CA PHE A 161 12.36 -2.61 3.49
C PHE A 161 13.28 -1.42 3.80
N ASN A 162 14.31 -1.19 2.99
CA ASN A 162 15.24 -0.06 3.19
C ASN A 162 15.91 0.37 1.88
N HIS A 163 15.14 1.05 1.01
CA HIS A 163 15.67 1.59 -0.24
C HIS A 163 15.19 3.03 -0.45
N GLU A 164 15.84 3.96 0.22
CA GLU A 164 15.43 5.37 0.27
C GLU A 164 15.27 6.01 -1.12
N ASN A 165 16.20 5.78 -2.04
CA ASN A 165 16.14 6.40 -3.37
C ASN A 165 14.86 6.04 -4.13
N ASN A 166 14.49 4.75 -4.15
CA ASN A 166 13.27 4.31 -4.83
C ASN A 166 12.01 4.78 -4.09
N SER A 167 12.03 4.71 -2.76
CA SER A 167 10.92 5.19 -1.93
C SER A 167 10.68 6.67 -2.13
N GLN A 168 11.72 7.50 -2.09
CA GLN A 168 11.63 8.94 -2.31
C GLN A 168 11.18 9.29 -3.74
N TYR A 169 11.64 8.53 -4.74
CA TYR A 169 11.18 8.74 -6.11
C TYR A 169 9.68 8.46 -6.27
N LEU A 170 9.19 7.33 -5.74
CA LEU A 170 7.77 6.99 -5.75
C LEU A 170 6.94 7.99 -4.92
N LEU A 171 7.45 8.40 -3.75
CA LEU A 171 6.78 9.37 -2.89
C LEU A 171 6.64 10.72 -3.56
N LYS A 172 7.66 11.20 -4.28
CA LYS A 172 7.59 12.45 -5.04
C LYS A 172 6.50 12.42 -6.11
N LEU A 173 6.36 11.30 -6.82
CA LEU A 173 5.27 11.13 -7.79
C LEU A 173 3.90 11.08 -7.12
N PHE A 174 3.82 10.38 -5.99
CA PHE A 174 2.61 10.29 -5.18
C PHE A 174 2.19 11.68 -4.68
N ASP A 175 3.09 12.42 -4.03
CA ASP A 175 2.80 13.73 -3.43
C ASP A 175 2.30 14.72 -4.47
N ALA A 176 2.97 14.82 -5.62
CA ALA A 176 2.55 15.71 -6.70
C ALA A 176 1.12 15.41 -7.20
N ALA A 177 0.79 14.14 -7.36
CA ALA A 177 -0.54 13.72 -7.80
C ALA A 177 -1.59 13.81 -6.68
N PHE A 178 -1.18 13.58 -5.44
CA PHE A 178 -2.06 13.63 -4.28
C PHE A 178 -2.57 15.05 -4.03
N GLU A 179 -1.71 16.06 -4.13
CA GLU A 179 -2.08 17.48 -3.97
C GLU A 179 -3.18 17.93 -4.94
N ASN A 180 -3.16 17.41 -6.18
CA ASN A 180 -4.13 17.73 -7.22
C ASN A 180 -5.39 16.84 -7.17
N GLY A 181 -5.34 15.73 -6.46
CA GLY A 181 -6.43 14.77 -6.40
C GLY A 181 -7.66 15.29 -5.68
N ALA A 182 -8.84 14.83 -6.11
CA ALA A 182 -10.11 15.19 -5.49
C ALA A 182 -10.27 14.48 -4.13
N LEU A 183 -10.45 15.24 -3.07
CA LEU A 183 -10.68 14.70 -1.71
C LEU A 183 -12.01 13.96 -1.67
N ILE A 184 -12.01 12.77 -1.11
CA ILE A 184 -13.21 12.01 -0.76
C ILE A 184 -13.67 12.47 0.63
N ASN A 185 -14.89 12.98 0.68
CA ASN A 185 -15.55 13.40 1.93
C ASN A 185 -16.37 12.28 2.53
#